data_9282e2ee4bf4a397f20ba519a2fd3413
#
_entry.id   9282e2ee4bf4a397f20ba519a2fd3413
#
_cell.length_a   1.000
_cell.length_b   1.000
_cell.length_c   1.000
_cell.angle_alpha   90.00
_cell.angle_beta   90.00
_cell.angle_gamma   90.00
#
_symmetry.space_group_name_H-M   'P 1'
#
loop_
_entity.id
_entity.type
_entity.pdbx_description
1 polymer ?
#
loop_
_entity_poly.entity_id
_entity_poly.type
_entity_poly.pdbx_seq_one_letter_code
_entity_poly.pdbx_strand_id
1 'polypeptide(L)'
;IRDCLLSRGLGDVYKRQAKKYERQREEMKQDVDAVITTRELARMIKQAKIDFVNLEDAKFDDPMGEATGAAAIFGVTGGVMEAALRSVSEIVSGKPLDKIAFEQVRGENGIKRAEIEIADKKVKVVVAHGLANAQIIMEEIKSGKSDYQFVEIMACPGGCITGGGQPIKSAKIQEEVDVHKKRAEAMYSIDE
;
A
#
# COMPACT_ATOMS: atom_id res chain seq x y z
N ILE A 1 -5.79 -4.33 -8.67
CA ILE A 1 -6.79 -4.45 -7.57
C ILE A 1 -6.87 -5.91 -7.10
N ARG A 2 -6.80 -6.90 -8.01
CA ARG A 2 -6.76 -8.33 -7.66
C ARG A 2 -5.54 -8.71 -6.80
N ASP A 3 -4.38 -8.17 -7.11
CA ASP A 3 -3.13 -8.57 -6.44
C ASP A 3 -3.03 -8.08 -4.99
N CYS A 4 -3.76 -7.05 -4.65
CA CYS A 4 -3.90 -6.60 -3.27
C CYS A 4 -4.78 -7.53 -2.39
N LEU A 5 -5.50 -8.45 -3.00
CA LEU A 5 -6.41 -9.40 -2.35
C LEU A 5 -5.83 -10.81 -2.32
N LEU A 6 -4.78 -11.06 -3.08
CA LEU A 6 -4.20 -12.38 -3.28
C LEU A 6 -3.01 -12.69 -2.39
N SER A 7 -3.15 -12.54 -1.10
CA SER A 7 -2.47 -13.50 -0.25
C SER A 7 -3.37 -14.73 -0.14
N ARG A 8 -3.31 -15.61 -1.12
CA ARG A 8 -3.96 -16.91 -1.05
C ARG A 8 -3.37 -17.66 0.15
N GLY A 9 -4.15 -17.75 1.23
CA GLY A 9 -3.81 -18.59 2.36
C GLY A 9 -3.72 -17.89 3.71
N LEU A 10 -3.29 -16.65 3.79
CA LEU A 10 -3.34 -15.87 5.03
C LEU A 10 -3.95 -14.53 4.66
N GLY A 11 -5.18 -14.30 5.06
CA GLY A 11 -5.93 -13.11 4.73
C GLY A 11 -5.10 -11.84 4.85
N ASP A 12 -5.40 -10.89 4.00
CA ASP A 12 -4.78 -9.57 3.93
C ASP A 12 -4.69 -8.91 5.33
N VAL A 13 -3.55 -9.07 5.97
CA VAL A 13 -3.30 -8.67 7.36
C VAL A 13 -3.30 -7.15 7.53
N TYR A 14 -3.10 -6.42 6.45
CA TYR A 14 -2.88 -4.97 6.50
C TYR A 14 -4.15 -4.15 6.50
N LYS A 15 -5.32 -4.74 6.23
CA LYS A 15 -6.42 -3.93 5.75
C LYS A 15 -7.72 -4.15 6.50
N ARG A 16 -8.26 -3.13 6.80
CA ARG A 16 -9.58 -2.48 6.86
C ARG A 16 -10.77 -3.38 7.17
N GLN A 17 -11.56 -2.93 8.12
CA GLN A 17 -12.94 -3.40 8.28
C GLN A 17 -13.75 -3.37 6.97
N ALA A 18 -13.51 -2.40 6.09
CA ALA A 18 -14.18 -2.30 4.80
C ALA A 18 -13.94 -3.53 3.89
N LYS A 19 -12.78 -4.18 3.95
CA LYS A 19 -12.52 -5.40 3.18
C LYS A 19 -13.30 -6.62 3.66
N LYS A 20 -13.75 -6.65 4.89
CA LYS A 20 -14.68 -7.68 5.37
C LYS A 20 -16.02 -7.60 4.64
N TYR A 21 -16.47 -6.38 4.34
CA TYR A 21 -17.64 -6.16 3.52
C TYR A 21 -17.39 -6.44 2.04
N GLU A 22 -16.24 -5.97 1.52
CA GLU A 22 -15.83 -6.20 0.14
C GLU A 22 -15.79 -7.68 -0.23
N ARG A 23 -15.30 -8.54 0.68
CA ARG A 23 -15.31 -10.00 0.52
C ARG A 23 -16.71 -10.57 0.28
N GLN A 24 -17.78 -9.92 0.78
CA GLN A 24 -19.15 -10.41 0.64
C GLN A 24 -19.77 -10.14 -0.73
N ARG A 25 -19.09 -9.38 -1.60
CA ARG A 25 -19.52 -9.14 -2.96
C ARG A 25 -19.47 -10.43 -3.78
N GLU A 26 -20.40 -10.60 -4.71
CA GLU A 26 -20.49 -11.82 -5.52
C GLU A 26 -19.20 -12.13 -6.28
N GLU A 27 -18.50 -11.08 -6.76
CA GLU A 27 -17.24 -11.22 -7.51
C GLU A 27 -16.07 -11.72 -6.64
N MET A 28 -16.17 -11.61 -5.31
CA MET A 28 -15.09 -11.91 -4.38
C MET A 28 -15.39 -13.11 -3.48
N LYS A 29 -16.65 -13.47 -3.33
CA LYS A 29 -17.15 -14.42 -2.35
C LYS A 29 -16.57 -15.83 -2.51
N GLN A 30 -16.23 -16.22 -3.74
CA GLN A 30 -15.66 -17.53 -4.04
C GLN A 30 -14.13 -17.55 -3.97
N ASP A 31 -13.48 -16.37 -4.05
CA ASP A 31 -12.03 -16.27 -4.14
C ASP A 31 -11.37 -15.98 -2.77
N VAL A 32 -12.14 -15.50 -1.79
CA VAL A 32 -11.64 -15.08 -0.48
C VAL A 32 -12.44 -15.71 0.65
N ASP A 33 -11.84 -16.63 1.39
CA ASP A 33 -12.51 -17.33 2.51
C ASP A 33 -12.66 -16.44 3.73
N ALA A 34 -11.63 -15.67 4.08
CA ALA A 34 -11.65 -14.82 5.27
C ALA A 34 -10.82 -13.56 5.09
N VAL A 35 -11.25 -12.49 5.73
CA VAL A 35 -10.49 -11.25 5.89
C VAL A 35 -10.29 -10.99 7.37
N ILE A 36 -9.04 -10.95 7.81
CA ILE A 36 -8.65 -10.63 9.18
C ILE A 36 -7.90 -9.30 9.24
N THR A 37 -8.06 -8.59 10.33
CA THR A 37 -7.30 -7.37 10.61
C THR A 37 -6.00 -7.72 11.33
N THR A 38 -5.03 -6.82 11.32
CA THR A 38 -3.78 -6.96 12.09
C THR A 38 -4.07 -7.22 13.57
N ARG A 39 -5.11 -6.59 14.14
CA ARG A 39 -5.51 -6.83 15.53
C ARG A 39 -6.08 -8.23 15.75
N GLU A 40 -6.82 -8.75 14.80
CA GLU A 40 -7.35 -10.12 14.88
C GLU A 40 -6.24 -11.15 14.75
N LEU A 41 -5.28 -10.93 13.84
CA LEU A 41 -4.09 -11.78 13.74
C LEU A 41 -3.31 -11.81 15.06
N ALA A 42 -3.09 -10.65 15.69
CA ALA A 42 -2.42 -10.59 16.99
C ALA A 42 -3.16 -11.36 18.08
N ARG A 43 -4.52 -11.38 18.05
CA ARG A 43 -5.32 -12.20 18.96
C ARG A 43 -5.17 -13.70 18.66
N MET A 44 -5.18 -14.09 17.40
CA MET A 44 -4.98 -15.48 16.98
C MET A 44 -3.62 -16.02 17.45
N ILE A 45 -2.55 -15.24 17.25
CA ILE A 45 -1.20 -15.59 17.73
C ILE A 45 -1.21 -15.83 19.24
N LYS A 46 -1.84 -14.94 20.02
CA LYS A 46 -1.98 -15.08 21.47
C LYS A 46 -2.79 -16.31 21.87
N GLN A 47 -3.90 -16.58 21.18
CA GLN A 47 -4.74 -17.74 21.43
C GLN A 47 -4.01 -19.05 21.13
N ALA A 48 -3.19 -19.06 20.08
CA ALA A 48 -2.33 -20.17 19.74
C ALA A 48 -1.14 -20.36 20.70
N LYS A 49 -0.97 -19.47 21.67
CA LYS A 49 0.15 -19.44 22.63
C LYS A 49 1.51 -19.38 21.96
N ILE A 50 1.61 -18.74 20.79
CA ILE A 50 2.85 -18.51 20.08
C ILE A 50 3.58 -17.35 20.76
N ASP A 51 4.81 -17.60 21.20
CA ASP A 51 5.70 -16.55 21.75
C ASP A 51 6.34 -15.76 20.60
N PHE A 52 5.52 -14.88 20.00
CA PHE A 52 5.88 -14.16 18.80
C PHE A 52 7.12 -13.29 18.94
N VAL A 53 7.38 -12.77 20.14
CA VAL A 53 8.52 -11.86 20.41
C VAL A 53 9.85 -12.60 20.40
N ASN A 54 9.86 -13.87 20.76
CA ASN A 54 11.05 -14.70 20.87
C ASN A 54 11.19 -15.72 19.73
N LEU A 55 10.38 -15.58 18.66
CA LEU A 55 10.56 -16.42 17.47
C LEU A 55 11.87 -16.03 16.76
N GLU A 56 12.56 -17.04 16.26
CA GLU A 56 13.69 -16.85 15.37
C GLU A 56 13.22 -16.26 14.03
N ASP A 57 14.02 -15.37 13.45
CA ASP A 57 13.74 -14.83 12.13
C ASP A 57 13.85 -15.96 11.08
N ALA A 58 12.86 -16.04 10.21
CA ALA A 58 12.82 -16.99 9.11
C ALA A 58 12.47 -16.27 7.80
N LYS A 59 12.87 -16.87 6.70
CA LYS A 59 12.46 -16.40 5.38
C LYS A 59 11.03 -16.84 5.09
N PHE A 60 10.30 -16.03 4.35
CA PHE A 60 9.01 -16.44 3.78
C PHE A 60 9.22 -17.54 2.73
N ASP A 61 8.24 -18.42 2.61
CA ASP A 61 8.17 -19.29 1.46
C ASP A 61 7.95 -18.47 0.18
N ASP A 62 8.54 -18.92 -0.92
CA ASP A 62 8.42 -18.27 -2.24
C ASP A 62 7.42 -19.03 -3.13
N PRO A 63 6.11 -19.01 -2.82
CA PRO A 63 5.10 -19.85 -3.48
C PRO A 63 4.91 -19.50 -4.97
N MET A 64 5.35 -18.33 -5.39
CA MET A 64 5.25 -17.82 -6.76
C MET A 64 6.62 -17.45 -7.35
N GLY A 65 7.72 -17.86 -6.70
CA GLY A 65 9.09 -17.42 -7.00
C GLY A 65 9.48 -16.14 -6.27
N GLU A 66 10.66 -15.61 -6.59
CA GLU A 66 11.16 -14.38 -5.96
C GLU A 66 10.21 -13.21 -6.22
N ALA A 67 9.72 -12.61 -5.13
CA ALA A 67 8.92 -11.39 -5.19
C ALA A 67 9.81 -10.17 -4.99
N THR A 68 9.52 -9.09 -5.71
CA THR A 68 10.18 -7.81 -5.48
C THR A 68 9.63 -7.16 -4.20
N GLY A 69 10.46 -6.42 -3.46
CA GLY A 69 10.05 -5.65 -2.29
C GLY A 69 8.93 -4.64 -2.56
N ALA A 70 8.73 -4.27 -3.83
CA ALA A 70 7.70 -3.32 -4.28
C ALA A 70 6.28 -3.67 -3.80
N ALA A 71 5.97 -4.95 -3.56
CA ALA A 71 4.68 -5.35 -3.01
C ALA A 71 4.48 -4.88 -1.56
N ALA A 72 5.55 -4.74 -0.78
CA ALA A 72 5.49 -4.28 0.60
C ALA A 72 4.98 -2.84 0.69
N ILE A 73 5.44 -1.96 -0.18
CA ILE A 73 5.08 -0.53 -0.17
C ILE A 73 3.64 -0.23 -0.63
N PHE A 74 2.89 -1.20 -1.17
CA PHE A 74 1.47 -1.05 -1.51
C PHE A 74 0.60 -0.61 -0.33
N GLY A 75 1.06 -0.83 0.89
CA GLY A 75 0.39 -0.40 2.12
C GLY A 75 0.44 1.12 2.36
N VAL A 76 1.33 1.82 1.69
CA VAL A 76 1.59 3.26 1.87
C VAL A 76 1.02 4.05 0.69
N THR A 77 0.53 5.28 0.94
CA THR A 77 0.11 6.18 -0.13
C THR A 77 1.30 6.50 -1.04
N GLY A 78 1.13 6.32 -2.33
CA GLY A 78 2.18 6.46 -3.34
C GLY A 78 2.95 5.16 -3.63
N GLY A 79 2.77 4.11 -2.82
CA GLY A 79 3.50 2.87 -3.01
C GLY A 79 3.07 2.06 -4.22
N VAL A 80 1.77 2.07 -4.55
CA VAL A 80 1.26 1.42 -5.77
C VAL A 80 1.74 2.18 -7.00
N MET A 81 1.69 3.52 -6.95
CA MET A 81 2.22 4.39 -8.00
C MET A 81 3.71 4.11 -8.23
N GLU A 82 4.49 4.07 -7.17
CA GLU A 82 5.92 3.82 -7.25
C GLU A 82 6.22 2.46 -7.88
N ALA A 83 5.56 1.40 -7.43
CA ALA A 83 5.71 0.07 -8.00
C ALA A 83 5.33 0.03 -9.50
N ALA A 84 4.25 0.71 -9.88
CA ALA A 84 3.84 0.81 -11.28
C ALA A 84 4.86 1.57 -12.14
N LEU A 85 5.39 2.69 -11.63
CA LEU A 85 6.41 3.47 -12.32
C LEU A 85 7.72 2.69 -12.50
N ARG A 86 8.12 1.90 -11.51
CA ARG A 86 9.27 0.98 -11.61
C ARG A 86 9.03 -0.02 -12.75
N SER A 87 7.90 -0.72 -12.76
CA SER A 87 7.58 -1.70 -13.79
C SER A 87 7.50 -1.09 -15.20
N VAL A 88 6.89 0.08 -15.35
CA VAL A 88 6.83 0.79 -16.63
C VAL A 88 8.23 1.20 -17.10
N SER A 89 9.06 1.70 -16.19
CA SER A 89 10.43 2.09 -16.53
C SER A 89 11.26 0.89 -17.00
N GLU A 90 11.16 -0.26 -16.33
CA GLU A 90 11.85 -1.51 -16.74
C GLU A 90 11.36 -1.99 -18.11
N ILE A 91 10.04 -2.02 -18.35
CA ILE A 91 9.47 -2.44 -19.63
C ILE A 91 9.94 -1.53 -20.78
N VAL A 92 9.96 -0.21 -20.55
CA VAL A 92 10.25 0.76 -21.61
C VAL A 92 11.77 0.87 -21.84
N SER A 93 12.59 0.80 -20.79
CA SER A 93 14.05 0.87 -20.91
C SER A 93 14.70 -0.45 -21.33
N GLY A 94 14.00 -1.58 -21.10
CA GLY A 94 14.55 -2.93 -21.29
C GLY A 94 15.68 -3.28 -20.32
N LYS A 95 15.85 -2.52 -19.25
CA LYS A 95 16.89 -2.71 -18.24
C LYS A 95 16.26 -2.80 -16.85
N PRO A 96 16.77 -3.72 -16.00
CA PRO A 96 16.36 -3.72 -14.60
C PRO A 96 16.76 -2.39 -13.95
N LEU A 97 15.91 -1.91 -13.06
CA LEU A 97 16.18 -0.67 -12.33
C LEU A 97 17.10 -0.95 -11.14
N ASP A 98 18.31 -0.38 -11.19
CA ASP A 98 19.14 -0.25 -10.02
C ASP A 98 18.52 0.82 -9.10
N LYS A 99 17.76 0.41 -8.09
CA LYS A 99 17.20 1.27 -7.03
C LYS A 99 16.64 2.62 -7.52
N ILE A 100 15.49 2.64 -8.15
CA ILE A 100 14.78 3.91 -8.38
C ILE A 100 13.73 4.09 -7.30
N ALA A 101 14.02 4.99 -6.39
CA ALA A 101 13.05 5.53 -5.46
C ALA A 101 12.35 6.72 -6.12
N PHE A 102 11.08 6.56 -6.45
CA PHE A 102 10.27 7.70 -6.90
C PHE A 102 9.76 8.49 -5.69
N GLU A 103 10.69 9.11 -4.96
CA GLU A 103 10.37 9.89 -3.75
C GLU A 103 9.35 10.99 -4.00
N GLN A 104 9.24 11.46 -5.25
CA GLN A 104 8.28 12.48 -5.65
C GLN A 104 6.82 12.07 -5.41
N VAL A 105 6.53 10.76 -5.40
CA VAL A 105 5.18 10.24 -5.14
C VAL A 105 4.98 9.77 -3.70
N ARG A 106 6.04 9.76 -2.89
CA ARG A 106 5.99 9.42 -1.46
C ARG A 106 5.52 10.64 -0.64
N GLY A 107 4.88 10.42 0.48
CA GLY A 107 4.59 11.43 1.49
C GLY A 107 3.13 11.49 1.93
N GLU A 108 2.90 12.25 2.99
CA GLU A 108 1.64 12.32 3.72
C GLU A 108 0.72 13.47 3.31
N ASN A 109 1.12 14.29 2.35
CA ASN A 109 0.26 15.34 1.82
C ASN A 109 -0.95 14.75 1.13
N GLY A 110 -2.13 15.30 1.38
CA GLY A 110 -3.40 14.75 0.89
C GLY A 110 -3.50 14.59 -0.62
N ILE A 111 -2.82 15.46 -1.37
CA ILE A 111 -2.63 15.36 -2.82
C ILE A 111 -1.18 15.66 -3.16
N LYS A 112 -0.56 14.81 -3.94
CA LYS A 112 0.81 15.00 -4.43
C LYS A 112 0.84 14.83 -5.94
N ARG A 113 1.38 15.82 -6.64
CA ARG A 113 1.54 15.83 -8.09
C ARG A 113 3.02 15.76 -8.41
N ALA A 114 3.38 14.95 -9.39
CA ALA A 114 4.74 14.85 -9.86
C ALA A 114 4.79 14.72 -11.39
N GLU A 115 5.88 15.20 -11.97
CA GLU A 115 6.26 14.92 -13.34
C GLU A 115 7.53 14.08 -13.29
N ILE A 116 7.48 12.91 -13.87
CA ILE A 116 8.53 11.90 -13.81
C ILE A 116 9.00 11.62 -15.23
N GLU A 117 10.31 11.59 -15.43
CA GLU A 117 10.89 11.23 -16.71
C GLU A 117 11.14 9.74 -16.80
N ILE A 118 10.56 9.09 -17.81
CA ILE A 118 10.73 7.68 -18.11
C ILE A 118 11.09 7.54 -19.59
N ALA A 119 12.30 7.08 -19.89
CA ALA A 119 12.78 6.90 -21.26
C ALA A 119 12.52 8.13 -22.15
N ASP A 120 13.01 9.28 -21.72
CA ASP A 120 12.90 10.58 -22.39
C ASP A 120 11.46 11.12 -22.55
N LYS A 121 10.49 10.51 -21.87
CA LYS A 121 9.11 10.99 -21.83
C LYS A 121 8.73 11.47 -20.45
N LYS A 122 8.08 12.62 -20.40
CA LYS A 122 7.54 13.17 -19.16
C LYS A 122 6.16 12.58 -18.90
N VAL A 123 6.02 11.94 -17.74
CA VAL A 123 4.79 11.32 -17.25
C VAL A 123 4.29 12.11 -16.06
N LYS A 124 3.11 12.69 -16.19
CA LYS A 124 2.46 13.41 -15.10
C LYS A 124 1.61 12.46 -14.29
N VAL A 125 1.87 12.42 -13.02
CA VAL A 125 1.21 11.51 -12.07
C VAL A 125 0.62 12.28 -10.90
N VAL A 126 -0.43 11.74 -10.31
CA VAL A 126 -1.01 12.27 -9.08
C VAL A 126 -1.34 11.15 -8.12
N VAL A 127 -0.98 11.35 -6.87
CA VAL A 127 -1.29 10.46 -5.75
C VAL A 127 -2.16 11.23 -4.77
N ALA A 128 -3.28 10.66 -4.37
CA ALA A 128 -4.14 11.26 -3.37
C ALA A 128 -4.66 10.24 -2.36
N HIS A 129 -4.96 10.70 -1.16
CA HIS A 129 -5.67 9.92 -0.17
C HIS A 129 -6.84 10.68 0.43
N GLY A 130 -7.87 9.92 0.83
CA GLY A 130 -9.14 10.48 1.30
C GLY A 130 -10.08 10.89 0.16
N LEU A 131 -11.39 10.70 0.37
CA LEU A 131 -12.39 10.89 -0.67
C LEU A 131 -12.57 12.36 -1.08
N ALA A 132 -12.37 13.32 -0.17
CA ALA A 132 -12.41 14.73 -0.50
C ALA A 132 -11.31 15.10 -1.51
N ASN A 133 -10.09 14.59 -1.32
CA ASN A 133 -8.99 14.79 -2.25
C ASN A 133 -9.22 14.07 -3.59
N ALA A 134 -9.83 12.88 -3.54
CA ALA A 134 -10.24 12.18 -4.75
C ALA A 134 -11.23 13.00 -5.58
N GLN A 135 -12.20 13.67 -4.93
CA GLN A 135 -13.14 14.55 -5.60
C GLN A 135 -12.44 15.68 -6.34
N ILE A 136 -11.47 16.34 -5.71
CA ILE A 136 -10.68 17.41 -6.33
C ILE A 136 -10.01 16.92 -7.62
N ILE A 137 -9.35 15.77 -7.56
CA ILE A 137 -8.69 15.19 -8.75
C ILE A 137 -9.71 14.86 -9.86
N MET A 138 -10.84 14.28 -9.47
CA MET A 138 -11.91 13.97 -10.43
C MET A 138 -12.50 15.21 -11.10
N GLU A 139 -12.62 16.31 -10.38
CA GLU A 139 -13.08 17.60 -10.93
C GLU A 139 -12.05 18.22 -11.88
N GLU A 140 -10.73 18.12 -11.54
CA GLU A 140 -9.65 18.54 -12.44
C GLU A 140 -9.70 17.77 -13.77
N ILE A 141 -9.85 16.44 -13.72
CA ILE A 141 -9.93 15.57 -14.90
C ILE A 141 -11.18 15.91 -15.73
N LYS A 142 -12.35 16.00 -15.09
CA LYS A 142 -13.61 16.31 -15.78
C LYS A 142 -13.61 17.68 -16.44
N SER A 143 -12.94 18.64 -15.84
CA SER A 143 -12.85 20.01 -16.41
C SER A 143 -11.80 20.15 -17.52
N GLY A 144 -11.05 19.09 -17.83
CA GLY A 144 -9.96 19.10 -18.81
C GLY A 144 -8.75 19.95 -18.39
N LYS A 145 -8.64 20.28 -17.10
CA LYS A 145 -7.52 21.05 -16.55
C LYS A 145 -6.28 20.23 -16.24
N SER A 146 -6.39 18.91 -16.36
CA SER A 146 -5.30 18.00 -16.06
C SER A 146 -5.08 16.98 -17.18
N ASP A 147 -3.82 16.61 -17.35
CA ASP A 147 -3.32 15.65 -18.33
C ASP A 147 -2.55 14.54 -17.64
N TYR A 148 -3.04 14.07 -16.46
CA TYR A 148 -2.43 12.98 -15.74
C TYR A 148 -2.49 11.66 -16.53
N GLN A 149 -1.35 11.00 -16.68
CA GLN A 149 -1.25 9.68 -17.28
C GLN A 149 -1.53 8.57 -16.26
N PHE A 150 -1.27 8.84 -14.96
CA PHE A 150 -1.53 7.88 -13.92
C PHE A 150 -2.05 8.57 -12.64
N VAL A 151 -3.06 7.96 -12.03
CA VAL A 151 -3.74 8.48 -10.83
C VAL A 151 -3.84 7.37 -9.80
N GLU A 152 -3.28 7.58 -8.61
CA GLU A 152 -3.48 6.71 -7.44
C GLU A 152 -4.41 7.39 -6.44
N ILE A 153 -5.43 6.66 -5.98
CA ILE A 153 -6.32 7.12 -4.91
C ILE A 153 -6.40 6.08 -3.80
N MET A 154 -6.00 6.49 -2.60
CA MET A 154 -6.16 5.72 -1.38
C MET A 154 -7.31 6.27 -0.54
N ALA A 155 -8.20 5.40 -0.07
CA ALA A 155 -9.34 5.83 0.76
C ALA A 155 -8.90 6.32 2.15
N CYS A 156 -7.91 5.66 2.76
CA CYS A 156 -7.40 6.02 4.08
C CYS A 156 -6.27 7.06 3.98
N PRO A 157 -6.25 8.08 4.85
CA PRO A 157 -5.11 8.99 4.95
C PRO A 157 -3.82 8.22 5.24
N GLY A 158 -2.76 8.48 4.46
CA GLY A 158 -1.48 7.77 4.59
C GLY A 158 -1.46 6.34 4.04
N GLY A 159 -2.60 5.81 3.57
CA GLY A 159 -2.71 4.47 3.00
C GLY A 159 -3.22 3.41 3.99
N CYS A 160 -2.98 2.16 3.67
CA CYS A 160 -3.50 1.02 4.44
C CYS A 160 -2.87 0.87 5.83
N ILE A 161 -1.67 1.38 6.02
CA ILE A 161 -0.95 1.40 7.30
C ILE A 161 -1.69 2.20 8.40
N THR A 162 -2.62 3.07 8.02
CA THR A 162 -3.45 3.85 8.93
C THR A 162 -4.89 3.34 9.01
N GLY A 163 -5.21 2.27 8.30
CA GLY A 163 -6.55 1.70 8.25
C GLY A 163 -7.08 1.26 9.62
N GLY A 164 -8.40 1.25 9.77
CA GLY A 164 -9.08 0.95 11.04
C GLY A 164 -8.83 -0.44 11.63
N GLY A 165 -8.20 -1.36 10.88
CA GLY A 165 -7.77 -2.68 11.37
C GLY A 165 -6.40 -2.70 12.03
N GLN A 166 -5.65 -1.59 11.96
CA GLN A 166 -4.32 -1.49 12.55
C GLN A 166 -4.37 -1.36 14.09
N PRO A 167 -3.31 -1.73 14.81
CA PRO A 167 -3.21 -1.57 16.24
C PRO A 167 -3.39 -0.12 16.67
N ILE A 168 -4.30 0.09 17.64
CA ILE A 168 -4.54 1.41 18.23
C ILE A 168 -3.44 1.66 19.25
N LYS A 169 -2.82 2.82 19.18
CA LYS A 169 -1.82 3.29 20.17
C LYS A 169 -2.49 4.28 21.13
N SER A 170 -1.99 4.34 22.36
CA SER A 170 -2.45 5.31 23.35
C SER A 170 -2.19 6.74 22.87
N ALA A 171 -2.97 7.70 23.36
CA ALA A 171 -2.79 9.12 23.05
C ALA A 171 -1.36 9.57 23.36
N LYS A 172 -0.80 9.16 24.50
CA LYS A 172 0.58 9.48 24.89
C LYS A 172 1.60 9.05 23.82
N ILE A 173 1.48 7.84 23.27
CA ILE A 173 2.39 7.38 22.20
C ILE A 173 2.20 8.20 20.93
N GLN A 174 0.97 8.59 20.61
CA GLN A 174 0.69 9.38 19.41
C GLN A 174 1.19 10.83 19.52
N GLU A 175 1.30 11.36 20.74
CA GLU A 175 1.91 12.68 21.00
C GLU A 175 3.43 12.66 20.88
N GLU A 176 4.07 11.56 21.29
CA GLU A 176 5.53 11.41 21.31
C GLU A 176 6.10 10.89 19.97
N VAL A 177 5.32 10.11 19.22
CA VAL A 177 5.78 9.39 18.03
C VAL A 177 4.76 9.53 16.90
N ASP A 178 5.24 9.96 15.75
CA ASP A 178 4.48 9.86 14.50
C ASP A 178 4.37 8.38 14.08
N VAL A 179 3.26 7.77 14.50
CA VAL A 179 2.99 6.34 14.25
C VAL A 179 2.82 6.05 12.75
N HIS A 180 2.29 7.01 11.99
CA HIS A 180 2.12 6.85 10.54
C HIS A 180 3.46 6.78 9.83
N LYS A 181 4.31 7.75 10.13
CA LYS A 181 5.67 7.82 9.61
C LYS A 181 6.47 6.55 9.95
N LYS A 182 6.43 6.10 11.21
CA LYS A 182 7.12 4.88 11.64
C LYS A 182 6.63 3.61 10.91
N ARG A 183 5.34 3.52 10.63
CA ARG A 183 4.79 2.41 9.84
C ARG A 183 5.19 2.48 8.37
N ALA A 184 5.23 3.67 7.79
CA ALA A 184 5.70 3.87 6.43
C ALA A 184 7.19 3.51 6.30
N GLU A 185 8.04 3.99 7.22
CA GLU A 185 9.46 3.64 7.28
C GLU A 185 9.66 2.11 7.33
N ALA A 186 8.88 1.41 8.15
CA ALA A 186 8.94 -0.04 8.24
C ALA A 186 8.54 -0.75 6.94
N MET A 187 7.59 -0.21 6.17
CA MET A 187 7.23 -0.79 4.87
C MET A 187 8.33 -0.55 3.82
N TYR A 188 8.93 0.64 3.81
CA TYR A 188 10.03 0.94 2.89
C TYR A 188 11.30 0.16 3.23
N SER A 189 11.57 -0.13 4.50
CA SER A 189 12.74 -0.95 4.88
C SER A 189 12.64 -2.42 4.45
N ILE A 190 11.45 -2.90 4.11
CA ILE A 190 11.27 -4.26 3.54
C ILE A 190 11.54 -4.25 2.03
N ASP A 191 11.36 -3.10 1.38
CA ASP A 191 11.57 -2.91 -0.06
C ASP A 191 13.08 -2.78 -0.42
N GLU A 192 13.92 -2.43 0.55
CA GLU A 192 15.37 -2.31 0.42
C GLU A 192 16.10 -3.66 0.45
#